data_9125eb1382a32d6b8f47d95fb890e679
#
_entry.id   9125eb1382a32d6b8f47d95fb890e679
#
_cell.length_a   1.000
_cell.length_b   1.000
_cell.length_c   1.000
_cell.angle_alpha   90.00
_cell.angle_beta   90.00
_cell.angle_gamma   90.00
#
_symmetry.space_group_name_H-M   'P 1'
#
loop_
_entity.id
_entity.type
_entity.pdbx_description
1 polymer ?
#
loop_
_entity_poly.entity_id
_entity_poly.type
_entity_poly.pdbx_seq_one_letter_code
_entity_poly.pdbx_strand_id
1 'polypeptide(L)'
;MTGLEFVELGVPEQHPSTAATLTALGFRHAGNNREKPIQLWEQGDAKILVNTSPVGRDSQVGPHIAALAVGTHDPAGAFERGAYLHATVAAPGRGPKDAPDTAIEAPDGTAVFFSRLVEEPERWAVHYDRASGESGEQNDLDLHIDHVSLAQPFDQFEEAALFFKSALGLQTHEDIEIPATYGLFRSRAVSNRDRSVRVITTVALLDDEGGATEDESRKNAVAFEVPDIFEACERVWARGGELLRIGHNYYVDLATRADFDAETLERMERLGILYDQIGSGKLLQAFTPMIGNRLFFELCQRIDGYDSYGTANAPMRISAHRGVTPGLRTKAVDED
;
A
#
# COMPACT_ATOMS: atom_id res chain seq x y z
N MET A 1 -10.54 15.83 -5.12
CA MET A 1 -9.85 14.99 -4.11
C MET A 1 -8.54 15.68 -3.77
N THR A 2 -8.13 15.64 -2.50
CA THR A 2 -7.03 16.47 -1.98
C THR A 2 -5.94 15.65 -1.27
N GLY A 3 -6.08 14.33 -1.17
CA GLY A 3 -5.09 13.42 -0.59
C GLY A 3 -5.71 12.15 -0.06
N LEU A 4 -4.86 11.20 0.31
CA LEU A 4 -5.23 10.02 1.10
C LEU A 4 -5.07 10.37 2.58
N GLU A 5 -6.14 10.30 3.35
CA GLU A 5 -6.11 10.66 4.78
C GLU A 5 -5.69 9.47 5.65
N PHE A 6 -6.25 8.30 5.38
CA PHE A 6 -5.85 7.07 6.04
C PHE A 6 -6.10 5.85 5.16
N VAL A 7 -5.46 4.76 5.53
CA VAL A 7 -5.77 3.41 5.04
C VAL A 7 -6.20 2.55 6.24
N GLU A 8 -7.34 1.87 6.11
CA GLU A 8 -7.76 0.87 7.10
C GLU A 8 -7.33 -0.51 6.65
N LEU A 9 -6.63 -1.20 7.52
CA LEU A 9 -6.23 -2.58 7.35
C LEU A 9 -7.18 -3.47 8.14
N GLY A 10 -7.81 -4.42 7.47
CA GLY A 10 -8.49 -5.54 8.10
C GLY A 10 -7.45 -6.57 8.53
N VAL A 11 -7.26 -6.76 9.83
CA VAL A 11 -6.25 -7.66 10.38
C VAL A 11 -6.91 -8.61 11.36
N PRO A 12 -7.16 -9.87 10.98
CA PRO A 12 -7.63 -10.87 11.94
C PRO A 12 -6.70 -10.98 13.14
N GLU A 13 -7.23 -11.19 14.34
CA GLU A 13 -6.46 -11.23 15.60
C GLU A 13 -5.25 -12.19 15.59
N GLN A 14 -5.22 -13.12 14.65
CA GLN A 14 -4.17 -14.14 14.51
C GLN A 14 -2.89 -13.63 13.80
N HIS A 15 -2.82 -12.37 13.40
CA HIS A 15 -1.67 -11.80 12.68
C HIS A 15 -0.97 -10.65 13.44
N PRO A 16 -0.24 -10.94 14.52
CA PRO A 16 0.47 -9.91 15.30
C PRO A 16 1.61 -9.23 14.52
N SER A 17 2.04 -9.81 13.40
CA SER A 17 3.11 -9.26 12.56
C SER A 17 2.81 -7.87 11.99
N THR A 18 1.53 -7.51 11.81
CA THR A 18 1.15 -6.17 11.30
C THR A 18 1.62 -5.07 12.25
N ALA A 19 1.34 -5.20 13.56
CA ALA A 19 1.78 -4.23 14.55
C ALA A 19 3.31 -4.14 14.64
N ALA A 20 4.00 -5.29 14.59
CA ALA A 20 5.45 -5.35 14.59
C ALA A 20 6.06 -4.64 13.37
N THR A 21 5.49 -4.87 12.17
CA THR A 21 5.95 -4.21 10.94
C THR A 21 5.68 -2.70 10.99
N LEU A 22 4.50 -2.25 11.45
CA LEU A 22 4.21 -0.82 11.60
C LEU A 22 5.18 -0.16 12.59
N THR A 23 5.48 -0.82 13.72
CA THR A 23 6.47 -0.32 14.68
C THR A 23 7.86 -0.19 14.05
N ALA A 24 8.29 -1.18 13.27
CA ALA A 24 9.58 -1.14 12.58
C ALA A 24 9.63 -0.01 11.53
N LEU A 25 8.52 0.25 10.83
CA LEU A 25 8.37 1.41 9.93
C LEU A 25 8.29 2.74 10.68
N GLY A 26 8.34 2.75 12.01
CA GLY A 26 8.32 3.94 12.83
C GLY A 26 6.93 4.45 13.18
N PHE A 27 5.87 3.73 12.83
CA PHE A 27 4.54 4.09 13.30
C PHE A 27 4.42 3.88 14.80
N ARG A 28 3.81 4.85 15.48
CA ARG A 28 3.43 4.72 16.88
C ARG A 28 1.95 4.35 16.98
N HIS A 29 1.60 3.51 17.94
CA HIS A 29 0.22 3.30 18.33
C HIS A 29 -0.30 4.56 19.02
N ALA A 30 -1.16 5.32 18.34
CA ALA A 30 -1.64 6.62 18.81
C ALA A 30 -2.90 6.52 19.67
N GLY A 31 -3.68 5.44 19.53
CA GLY A 31 -4.86 5.22 20.35
C GLY A 31 -5.76 4.08 19.87
N ASN A 32 -6.73 3.76 20.70
CA ASN A 32 -7.78 2.78 20.40
C ASN A 32 -9.10 3.49 20.18
N ASN A 33 -9.86 3.04 19.19
CA ASN A 33 -11.22 3.53 18.99
C ASN A 33 -12.11 3.11 20.17
N ARG A 34 -12.96 4.04 20.65
CA ARG A 34 -13.79 3.84 21.85
C ARG A 34 -14.91 2.83 21.67
N GLU A 35 -15.35 2.60 20.44
CA GLU A 35 -16.55 1.82 20.12
C GLU A 35 -16.26 0.57 19.29
N LYS A 36 -15.10 0.54 18.61
CA LYS A 36 -14.74 -0.50 17.66
C LYS A 36 -13.35 -1.04 17.94
N PRO A 37 -13.05 -2.28 17.60
CA PRO A 37 -11.72 -2.86 17.75
C PRO A 37 -10.77 -2.34 16.66
N ILE A 38 -10.60 -1.02 16.61
CA ILE A 38 -9.75 -0.33 15.64
C ILE A 38 -8.68 0.45 16.40
N GLN A 39 -7.44 0.25 16.00
CA GLN A 39 -6.26 0.96 16.51
C GLN A 39 -5.84 2.03 15.50
N LEU A 40 -5.47 3.19 16.00
CA LEU A 40 -4.86 4.26 15.20
C LEU A 40 -3.34 4.18 15.33
N TRP A 41 -2.67 4.12 14.19
CA TRP A 41 -1.21 4.17 14.07
C TRP A 41 -0.82 5.38 13.23
N GLU A 42 0.16 6.15 13.72
CA GLU A 42 0.58 7.41 13.10
C GLU A 42 2.09 7.46 12.91
N GLN A 43 2.54 7.99 11.75
CA GLN A 43 3.91 8.38 11.47
C GLN A 43 3.92 9.51 10.43
N GLY A 44 4.47 10.67 10.78
CA GLY A 44 4.32 11.86 9.95
C GLY A 44 2.84 12.17 9.70
N ASP A 45 2.49 12.41 8.46
CA ASP A 45 1.10 12.59 8.04
C ASP A 45 0.39 11.27 7.74
N ALA A 46 1.13 10.16 7.66
CA ALA A 46 0.55 8.85 7.37
C ALA A 46 -0.23 8.30 8.57
N LYS A 47 -1.47 7.88 8.32
CA LYS A 47 -2.35 7.23 9.29
C LYS A 47 -2.79 5.87 8.80
N ILE A 48 -2.59 4.87 9.64
CA ILE A 48 -3.04 3.49 9.41
C ILE A 48 -4.02 3.12 10.51
N LEU A 49 -5.20 2.69 10.12
CA LEU A 49 -6.18 2.08 11.03
C LEU A 49 -6.02 0.57 10.97
N VAL A 50 -5.84 -0.07 12.11
CA VAL A 50 -5.78 -1.53 12.22
C VAL A 50 -7.07 -2.02 12.85
N ASN A 51 -7.93 -2.64 12.04
CA ASN A 51 -9.22 -3.18 12.47
C ASN A 51 -9.10 -4.70 12.66
N THR A 52 -9.22 -5.16 13.91
CA THR A 52 -9.11 -6.59 14.25
C THR A 52 -10.42 -7.36 14.08
N SER A 53 -11.51 -6.67 13.76
CA SER A 53 -12.81 -7.28 13.44
C SER A 53 -13.35 -6.70 12.12
N PRO A 54 -12.61 -6.86 11.02
CA PRO A 54 -13.02 -6.30 9.74
C PRO A 54 -14.33 -6.93 9.26
N VAL A 55 -15.15 -6.13 8.59
CA VAL A 55 -16.40 -6.58 7.96
C VAL A 55 -16.17 -6.57 6.45
N GLY A 56 -16.69 -7.55 5.74
CA GLY A 56 -16.65 -7.59 4.29
C GLY A 56 -16.16 -8.91 3.73
N ARG A 57 -16.01 -8.96 2.42
CA ARG A 57 -15.74 -10.19 1.64
C ARG A 57 -14.44 -10.89 2.06
N ASP A 58 -13.42 -10.12 2.44
CA ASP A 58 -12.08 -10.62 2.77
C ASP A 58 -11.77 -10.73 4.26
N SER A 59 -12.78 -10.52 5.13
CA SER A 59 -12.60 -10.48 6.58
C SER A 59 -11.99 -11.74 7.22
N GLN A 60 -11.99 -12.87 6.51
CA GLN A 60 -11.50 -14.17 7.01
C GLN A 60 -10.15 -14.61 6.40
N VAL A 61 -9.59 -13.86 5.46
CA VAL A 61 -8.52 -14.37 4.59
C VAL A 61 -7.13 -13.81 4.91
N GLY A 62 -6.96 -13.11 6.01
CA GLY A 62 -5.68 -12.51 6.42
C GLY A 62 -5.65 -10.99 6.26
N PRO A 63 -4.52 -10.34 6.53
CA PRO A 63 -4.37 -8.89 6.43
C PRO A 63 -4.64 -8.38 5.01
N HIS A 64 -5.47 -7.34 4.90
CA HIS A 64 -5.87 -6.74 3.62
C HIS A 64 -6.21 -5.26 3.80
N ILE A 65 -6.32 -4.50 2.72
CA ILE A 65 -6.85 -3.14 2.74
C ILE A 65 -8.38 -3.24 2.78
N ALA A 66 -8.98 -2.82 3.89
CA ALA A 66 -10.43 -2.84 4.09
C ALA A 66 -11.09 -1.53 3.67
N ALA A 67 -10.40 -0.41 3.83
CA ALA A 67 -10.91 0.90 3.45
C ALA A 67 -9.80 1.92 3.14
N LEU A 68 -10.19 2.95 2.40
CA LEU A 68 -9.41 4.15 2.12
C LEU A 68 -10.22 5.38 2.52
N ALA A 69 -9.58 6.40 3.05
CA ALA A 69 -10.20 7.72 3.18
C ALA A 69 -9.56 8.71 2.21
N VAL A 70 -10.41 9.34 1.43
CA VAL A 70 -10.00 10.33 0.43
C VAL A 70 -10.50 11.71 0.86
N GLY A 71 -9.57 12.63 0.99
CA GLY A 71 -9.86 14.01 1.32
C GLY A 71 -10.59 14.73 0.18
N THR A 72 -11.58 15.53 0.51
CA THR A 72 -12.30 16.37 -0.45
C THR A 72 -12.86 17.61 0.23
N HIS A 73 -13.05 18.69 -0.53
CA HIS A 73 -13.71 19.91 -0.03
C HIS A 73 -15.21 19.72 0.22
N ASP A 74 -15.83 18.76 -0.46
CA ASP A 74 -17.27 18.46 -0.36
C ASP A 74 -17.50 16.94 -0.23
N PRO A 75 -17.40 16.38 0.98
CA PRO A 75 -17.63 14.95 1.22
C PRO A 75 -19.04 14.49 0.88
N ALA A 76 -20.06 15.31 1.19
CA ALA A 76 -21.45 14.98 0.91
C ALA A 76 -21.70 14.90 -0.60
N GLY A 77 -21.28 15.90 -1.36
CA GLY A 77 -21.42 15.89 -2.82
C GLY A 77 -20.60 14.78 -3.50
N ALA A 78 -19.44 14.41 -2.94
CA ALA A 78 -18.67 13.27 -3.45
C ALA A 78 -19.41 11.95 -3.22
N PHE A 79 -19.98 11.75 -2.04
CA PHE A 79 -20.82 10.60 -1.72
C PHE A 79 -22.09 10.54 -2.60
N GLU A 80 -22.84 11.64 -2.69
CA GLU A 80 -24.04 11.73 -3.53
C GLU A 80 -23.74 11.40 -5.00
N ARG A 81 -22.59 11.86 -5.51
CA ARG A 81 -22.14 11.51 -6.86
C ARG A 81 -21.91 10.01 -7.00
N GLY A 82 -21.22 9.38 -6.04
CA GLY A 82 -21.01 7.94 -6.05
C GLY A 82 -22.32 7.16 -6.03
N ALA A 83 -23.23 7.53 -5.15
CA ALA A 83 -24.56 6.94 -5.04
C ALA A 83 -25.39 7.14 -6.32
N TYR A 84 -25.35 8.32 -6.92
CA TYR A 84 -25.99 8.60 -8.22
C TYR A 84 -25.48 7.73 -9.36
N LEU A 85 -24.19 7.39 -9.32
CA LEU A 85 -23.54 6.50 -10.28
C LEU A 85 -23.73 5.01 -9.91
N HIS A 86 -24.59 4.70 -8.98
CA HIS A 86 -24.92 3.35 -8.51
C HIS A 86 -23.76 2.60 -7.85
N ALA A 87 -22.76 3.32 -7.32
CA ALA A 87 -21.77 2.68 -6.44
C ALA A 87 -22.48 2.10 -5.21
N THR A 88 -22.05 0.93 -4.78
CA THR A 88 -22.57 0.32 -3.55
C THR A 88 -22.30 1.23 -2.36
N VAL A 89 -23.32 1.51 -1.57
CA VAL A 89 -23.15 2.27 -0.32
C VAL A 89 -22.60 1.32 0.73
N ALA A 90 -21.52 1.72 1.40
CA ALA A 90 -20.90 0.91 2.44
C ALA A 90 -21.89 0.65 3.60
N ALA A 91 -21.83 -0.56 4.17
CA ALA A 91 -22.70 -0.94 5.26
C ALA A 91 -22.54 0.02 6.47
N PRO A 92 -23.65 0.38 7.15
CA PRO A 92 -23.60 1.20 8.36
C PRO A 92 -22.64 0.60 9.40
N GLY A 93 -21.87 1.44 10.06
CA GLY A 93 -20.96 1.01 11.11
C GLY A 93 -19.58 0.53 10.63
N ARG A 94 -19.29 0.59 9.35
CA ARG A 94 -17.99 0.19 8.78
C ARG A 94 -16.90 1.24 8.94
N GLY A 95 -17.18 2.46 9.27
CA GLY A 95 -16.17 3.52 9.42
C GLY A 95 -16.12 4.14 10.80
N PRO A 96 -15.27 5.13 11.01
CA PRO A 96 -15.33 6.00 12.18
C PRO A 96 -16.72 6.63 12.28
N LYS A 97 -17.20 6.87 13.49
CA LYS A 97 -18.55 7.36 13.76
C LYS A 97 -18.91 8.67 13.02
N ASP A 98 -17.90 9.45 12.63
CA ASP A 98 -18.06 10.73 11.94
C ASP A 98 -18.21 10.65 10.43
N ALA A 99 -18.04 9.46 9.85
CA ALA A 99 -18.22 9.26 8.43
C ALA A 99 -19.09 8.03 8.11
N PRO A 100 -20.10 7.67 8.94
CA PRO A 100 -20.83 6.43 8.75
C PRO A 100 -21.65 6.41 7.46
N ASP A 101 -22.04 7.59 6.98
CA ASP A 101 -23.01 7.74 5.90
C ASP A 101 -22.36 8.22 4.58
N THR A 102 -21.04 8.33 4.53
CA THR A 102 -20.31 8.91 3.39
C THR A 102 -19.28 7.99 2.78
N ALA A 103 -19.47 6.68 2.87
CA ALA A 103 -18.62 5.69 2.24
C ALA A 103 -19.36 4.93 1.14
N ILE A 104 -18.64 4.67 0.05
CA ILE A 104 -19.07 3.78 -1.04
C ILE A 104 -18.10 2.62 -1.11
N GLU A 105 -18.50 1.51 -1.71
CA GLU A 105 -17.64 0.35 -1.90
C GLU A 105 -17.15 0.29 -3.34
N ALA A 106 -15.85 0.07 -3.50
CA ALA A 106 -15.25 -0.32 -4.77
C ALA A 106 -15.66 -1.75 -5.14
N PRO A 107 -15.52 -2.17 -6.41
CA PRO A 107 -15.94 -3.51 -6.86
C PRO A 107 -15.32 -4.66 -6.07
N ASP A 108 -14.07 -4.52 -5.62
CA ASP A 108 -13.36 -5.50 -4.78
C ASP A 108 -13.84 -5.54 -3.31
N GLY A 109 -14.76 -4.64 -2.94
CA GLY A 109 -15.29 -4.51 -1.59
C GLY A 109 -14.50 -3.57 -0.68
N THR A 110 -13.45 -2.91 -1.18
CA THR A 110 -12.75 -1.85 -0.45
C THR A 110 -13.68 -0.66 -0.23
N ALA A 111 -13.88 -0.25 1.03
CA ALA A 111 -14.69 0.93 1.32
C ALA A 111 -13.89 2.21 1.03
N VAL A 112 -14.54 3.20 0.45
CA VAL A 112 -13.95 4.53 0.20
C VAL A 112 -14.73 5.57 0.96
N PHE A 113 -14.10 6.14 1.99
CA PHE A 113 -14.64 7.23 2.79
C PHE A 113 -14.28 8.56 2.18
N PHE A 114 -15.20 9.50 2.26
CA PHE A 114 -14.97 10.90 1.90
C PHE A 114 -14.84 11.73 3.17
N SER A 115 -13.75 12.46 3.32
CA SER A 115 -13.48 13.27 4.48
C SER A 115 -13.06 14.68 4.09
N ARG A 116 -13.24 15.65 4.99
CA ARG A 116 -12.51 16.92 4.87
C ARG A 116 -11.14 16.72 5.46
N LEU A 117 -10.11 17.01 4.67
CA LEU A 117 -8.78 17.23 5.23
C LEU A 117 -8.87 18.51 6.05
N VAL A 118 -9.18 18.37 7.32
CA VAL A 118 -9.15 19.48 8.29
C VAL A 118 -7.91 19.25 9.12
N GLU A 119 -7.12 20.29 9.28
CA GLU A 119 -5.95 20.34 10.19
C GLU A 119 -6.34 20.24 11.67
N GLU A 120 -7.35 19.43 12.02
CA GLU A 120 -7.85 19.33 13.38
C GLU A 120 -7.35 18.07 14.09
N PRO A 121 -6.30 18.18 14.94
CA PRO A 121 -5.92 17.12 15.88
C PRO A 121 -7.08 16.66 16.76
N GLU A 122 -8.08 17.53 16.95
CA GLU A 122 -9.26 17.29 17.79
C GLU A 122 -10.18 16.21 17.23
N ARG A 123 -10.27 16.05 15.90
CA ARG A 123 -11.13 15.05 15.25
C ARG A 123 -10.79 13.62 15.69
N TRP A 124 -9.50 13.27 15.67
CA TRP A 124 -9.06 11.94 16.13
C TRP A 124 -9.21 11.77 17.64
N ALA A 125 -9.04 12.85 18.43
CA ALA A 125 -9.18 12.82 19.88
C ALA A 125 -10.62 12.55 20.34
N VAL A 126 -11.63 12.85 19.53
CA VAL A 126 -13.04 12.58 19.87
C VAL A 126 -13.34 11.08 19.85
N HIS A 127 -12.76 10.33 18.90
CA HIS A 127 -13.12 8.92 18.65
C HIS A 127 -12.09 7.93 19.18
N TYR A 128 -10.87 8.38 19.46
CA TYR A 128 -9.80 7.54 19.94
C TYR A 128 -9.33 7.96 21.32
N ASP A 129 -9.25 7.01 22.24
CA ASP A 129 -8.53 7.19 23.47
C ASP A 129 -7.05 7.21 23.15
N ARG A 130 -6.41 8.37 23.31
CA ARG A 130 -4.98 8.49 23.05
C ARG A 130 -4.22 7.58 24.00
N ALA A 131 -3.30 6.80 23.44
CA ALA A 131 -2.39 6.01 24.25
C ALA A 131 -1.60 6.95 25.17
N SER A 132 -1.60 6.66 26.47
CA SER A 132 -0.83 7.40 27.50
C SER A 132 0.66 7.10 27.34
N GLY A 133 1.24 7.43 26.19
CA GLY A 133 2.66 7.28 25.90
C GLY A 133 3.20 8.65 25.54
N GLU A 134 4.34 8.97 26.11
CA GLU A 134 5.07 10.20 25.90
C GLU A 134 5.05 10.62 24.43
N SER A 135 4.75 11.89 24.19
CA SER A 135 5.01 12.60 22.94
C SER A 135 6.53 12.71 22.73
N GLY A 136 7.21 11.58 22.66
CA GLY A 136 8.65 11.46 22.47
C GLY A 136 8.95 11.21 21.00
N GLU A 137 9.63 12.13 20.40
CA GLU A 137 10.67 12.07 19.35
C GLU A 137 10.68 10.93 18.30
N GLN A 138 9.56 10.28 17.96
CA GLN A 138 9.53 9.19 16.98
C GLN A 138 8.91 9.58 15.64
N ASN A 139 8.79 10.86 15.34
CA ASN A 139 8.35 11.35 14.03
C ASN A 139 9.56 11.54 13.09
N ASP A 140 10.41 10.54 13.04
CA ASP A 140 11.75 10.68 12.47
C ASP A 140 11.86 10.30 10.98
N LEU A 141 10.80 9.74 10.38
CA LEU A 141 10.78 9.36 8.97
C LEU A 141 9.91 10.25 8.09
N ASP A 142 9.03 11.07 8.67
CA ASP A 142 8.12 11.98 7.96
C ASP A 142 7.39 11.30 6.79
N LEU A 143 6.65 10.21 7.11
CA LEU A 143 5.98 9.39 6.12
C LEU A 143 4.70 10.06 5.62
N HIS A 144 4.51 10.01 4.30
CA HIS A 144 3.26 10.34 3.63
C HIS A 144 2.74 9.11 2.88
N ILE A 145 1.41 8.93 2.80
CA ILE A 145 0.85 7.87 1.94
C ILE A 145 0.99 8.32 0.48
N ASP A 146 1.91 7.70 -0.26
CA ASP A 146 2.14 8.00 -1.68
C ASP A 146 1.05 7.39 -2.56
N HIS A 147 0.81 6.10 -2.40
CA HIS A 147 -0.22 5.39 -3.14
C HIS A 147 -0.66 4.10 -2.44
N VAL A 148 -1.77 3.57 -2.92
CA VAL A 148 -2.21 2.22 -2.56
C VAL A 148 -2.29 1.35 -3.81
N SER A 149 -1.92 0.08 -3.67
CA SER A 149 -2.07 -0.92 -4.73
C SER A 149 -3.11 -1.95 -4.30
N LEU A 150 -4.16 -2.08 -5.12
CA LEU A 150 -5.30 -2.96 -4.89
C LEU A 150 -5.31 -4.04 -5.97
N ALA A 151 -5.12 -5.27 -5.57
CA ALA A 151 -5.29 -6.40 -6.47
C ALA A 151 -6.77 -6.62 -6.75
N GLN A 152 -7.11 -6.81 -8.02
CA GLN A 152 -8.47 -6.97 -8.49
C GLN A 152 -8.70 -8.39 -8.99
N PRO A 153 -9.87 -8.99 -8.74
CA PRO A 153 -10.32 -10.14 -9.51
C PRO A 153 -10.35 -9.83 -11.01
N PHE A 154 -10.11 -10.85 -11.84
CA PHE A 154 -10.03 -10.66 -13.30
C PHE A 154 -11.28 -10.02 -13.89
N ASP A 155 -12.45 -10.43 -13.43
CA ASP A 155 -13.75 -9.94 -13.87
C ASP A 155 -14.11 -8.54 -13.37
N GLN A 156 -13.37 -8.01 -12.39
CA GLN A 156 -13.63 -6.71 -11.76
C GLN A 156 -12.62 -5.62 -12.12
N PHE A 157 -11.56 -5.95 -12.84
CA PHE A 157 -10.46 -5.01 -13.12
C PHE A 157 -10.91 -3.76 -13.89
N GLU A 158 -11.73 -3.93 -14.95
CA GLU A 158 -12.26 -2.80 -15.72
C GLU A 158 -13.29 -2.00 -14.92
N GLU A 159 -14.12 -2.69 -14.13
CA GLU A 159 -15.10 -2.05 -13.27
C GLU A 159 -14.44 -1.20 -12.19
N ALA A 160 -13.35 -1.68 -11.59
CA ALA A 160 -12.58 -0.92 -10.60
C ALA A 160 -12.01 0.38 -11.21
N ALA A 161 -11.44 0.31 -12.41
CA ALA A 161 -10.95 1.51 -13.09
C ALA A 161 -12.07 2.51 -13.40
N LEU A 162 -13.24 2.01 -13.85
CA LEU A 162 -14.42 2.84 -14.09
C LEU A 162 -14.94 3.47 -12.79
N PHE A 163 -14.96 2.72 -11.69
CA PHE A 163 -15.35 3.20 -10.37
C PHE A 163 -14.46 4.38 -9.93
N PHE A 164 -13.14 4.20 -9.89
CA PHE A 164 -12.22 5.26 -9.46
C PHE A 164 -12.29 6.49 -10.37
N LYS A 165 -12.41 6.29 -11.68
CA LYS A 165 -12.59 7.37 -12.64
C LYS A 165 -13.91 8.13 -12.44
N SER A 166 -15.01 7.43 -12.30
CA SER A 166 -16.34 8.02 -12.35
C SER A 166 -16.79 8.52 -10.98
N ALA A 167 -16.67 7.70 -9.93
CA ALA A 167 -17.13 8.07 -8.59
C ALA A 167 -16.18 9.08 -7.92
N LEU A 168 -14.85 8.88 -8.04
CA LEU A 168 -13.87 9.77 -7.42
C LEU A 168 -13.37 10.88 -8.35
N GLY A 169 -13.68 10.83 -9.65
CA GLY A 169 -13.21 11.82 -10.62
C GLY A 169 -11.71 11.74 -10.90
N LEU A 170 -11.11 10.56 -10.72
CA LEU A 170 -9.70 10.34 -10.99
C LEU A 170 -9.46 10.13 -12.51
N GLN A 171 -8.23 10.37 -12.95
CA GLN A 171 -7.79 10.13 -14.32
C GLN A 171 -7.10 8.77 -14.39
N THR A 172 -7.42 7.99 -15.41
CA THR A 172 -6.76 6.72 -15.68
C THR A 172 -5.49 6.94 -16.50
N HIS A 173 -4.45 6.21 -16.15
CA HIS A 173 -3.22 6.12 -16.94
C HIS A 173 -3.24 4.91 -17.86
N GLU A 174 -2.23 4.80 -18.71
CA GLU A 174 -2.07 3.66 -19.61
C GLU A 174 -1.87 2.36 -18.84
N ASP A 175 -2.38 1.27 -19.41
CA ASP A 175 -2.17 -0.08 -18.90
C ASP A 175 -0.73 -0.50 -19.12
N ILE A 176 -0.16 -1.14 -18.13
CA ILE A 176 1.17 -1.71 -18.21
C ILE A 176 1.06 -3.21 -17.97
N GLU A 177 1.54 -4.00 -18.93
CA GLU A 177 1.68 -5.44 -18.75
C GLU A 177 3.04 -5.75 -18.12
N ILE A 178 3.02 -6.53 -17.06
CA ILE A 178 4.18 -6.87 -16.25
C ILE A 178 4.42 -8.38 -16.38
N PRO A 179 5.38 -8.78 -17.23
CA PRO A 179 5.81 -10.16 -17.28
C PRO A 179 6.59 -10.47 -15.98
N ALA A 180 6.20 -11.52 -15.31
CA ALA A 180 6.91 -12.04 -14.15
C ALA A 180 7.29 -13.50 -14.38
N THR A 181 8.25 -14.01 -13.62
CA THR A 181 8.74 -15.41 -13.75
C THR A 181 7.60 -16.43 -13.71
N TYR A 182 6.48 -16.08 -13.09
CA TYR A 182 5.38 -16.99 -12.78
C TYR A 182 4.02 -16.45 -13.25
N GLY A 183 3.99 -15.65 -14.30
CA GLY A 183 2.73 -15.19 -14.84
C GLY A 183 2.81 -13.84 -15.53
N LEU A 184 1.67 -13.37 -15.98
CA LEU A 184 1.49 -12.07 -16.60
C LEU A 184 0.48 -11.27 -15.76
N PHE A 185 0.88 -10.07 -15.38
CA PHE A 185 0.03 -9.13 -14.64
C PHE A 185 -0.28 -7.93 -15.53
N ARG A 186 -1.44 -7.33 -15.32
CA ARG A 186 -1.77 -6.01 -15.85
C ARG A 186 -1.98 -5.05 -14.70
N SER A 187 -1.41 -3.87 -14.82
CA SER A 187 -1.51 -2.80 -13.84
C SER A 187 -2.02 -1.53 -14.50
N ARG A 188 -2.91 -0.83 -13.81
CA ARG A 188 -3.44 0.47 -14.20
C ARG A 188 -3.42 1.41 -13.01
N ALA A 189 -2.78 2.54 -13.16
CA ALA A 189 -2.82 3.60 -12.16
C ALA A 189 -3.98 4.56 -12.46
N VAL A 190 -4.58 5.07 -11.40
CA VAL A 190 -5.54 6.17 -11.43
C VAL A 190 -5.12 7.22 -10.42
N SER A 191 -5.26 8.49 -10.75
CA SER A 191 -4.86 9.58 -9.85
C SER A 191 -5.66 10.84 -10.11
N ASN A 192 -5.68 11.75 -9.13
CA ASN A 192 -6.12 13.12 -9.37
C ASN A 192 -5.02 13.93 -10.10
N ARG A 193 -5.32 15.16 -10.46
CA ARG A 193 -4.45 16.00 -11.31
C ARG A 193 -3.11 16.33 -10.65
N ASP A 194 -3.10 16.59 -9.35
CA ASP A 194 -1.92 16.96 -8.56
C ASP A 194 -1.19 15.77 -7.94
N ARG A 195 -1.67 14.54 -8.24
CA ARG A 195 -1.08 13.28 -7.76
C ARG A 195 -1.14 13.06 -6.24
N SER A 196 -1.90 13.83 -5.52
CA SER A 196 -2.10 13.64 -4.07
C SER A 196 -2.98 12.42 -3.73
N VAL A 197 -3.73 11.90 -4.70
CA VAL A 197 -4.46 10.63 -4.61
C VAL A 197 -4.01 9.73 -5.75
N ARG A 198 -3.39 8.60 -5.42
CA ARG A 198 -2.94 7.59 -6.39
C ARG A 198 -3.41 6.22 -5.95
N VAL A 199 -4.09 5.53 -6.84
CA VAL A 199 -4.51 4.13 -6.66
C VAL A 199 -4.01 3.32 -7.85
N ILE A 200 -3.37 2.20 -7.57
CA ILE A 200 -2.94 1.25 -8.58
C ILE A 200 -3.85 0.05 -8.49
N THR A 201 -4.50 -0.31 -9.58
CA THR A 201 -5.22 -1.57 -9.71
C THR A 201 -4.35 -2.58 -10.45
N THR A 202 -4.27 -3.81 -9.96
CA THR A 202 -3.47 -4.87 -10.57
C THR A 202 -4.27 -6.15 -10.69
N VAL A 203 -4.17 -6.83 -11.82
CA VAL A 203 -4.83 -8.12 -12.07
C VAL A 203 -3.82 -9.14 -12.60
N ALA A 204 -3.91 -10.38 -12.12
CA ALA A 204 -3.22 -11.51 -12.73
C ALA A 204 -3.98 -11.97 -13.97
N LEU A 205 -3.30 -12.00 -15.12
CA LEU A 205 -3.88 -12.46 -16.39
C LEU A 205 -3.62 -13.95 -16.62
N LEU A 206 -2.43 -14.41 -16.26
CA LEU A 206 -1.98 -15.80 -16.43
C LEU A 206 -1.14 -16.19 -15.21
N ASP A 207 -1.24 -17.44 -14.80
CA ASP A 207 -0.32 -18.10 -13.88
C ASP A 207 0.32 -19.34 -14.53
N ASP A 208 1.28 -19.98 -13.82
CA ASP A 208 2.00 -21.16 -14.31
C ASP A 208 1.12 -22.39 -14.56
N GLU A 209 -0.07 -22.44 -13.98
CA GLU A 209 -1.02 -23.56 -14.10
C GLU A 209 -2.14 -23.25 -15.11
N GLY A 210 -2.09 -22.08 -15.76
CA GLY A 210 -3.06 -21.67 -16.80
C GLY A 210 -4.37 -21.16 -16.25
N GLY A 211 -4.44 -20.87 -14.96
CA GLY A 211 -5.56 -20.23 -14.28
C GLY A 211 -5.04 -19.23 -13.24
N ALA A 212 -5.70 -18.08 -13.09
CA ALA A 212 -5.36 -17.14 -12.03
C ALA A 212 -5.64 -17.80 -10.68
N THR A 213 -4.59 -18.11 -9.90
CA THR A 213 -4.83 -18.54 -8.53
C THR A 213 -5.45 -17.38 -7.76
N GLU A 214 -6.51 -17.62 -7.04
CA GLU A 214 -7.17 -16.60 -6.20
C GLU A 214 -6.20 -15.89 -5.26
N ASP A 215 -5.12 -16.55 -4.88
CA ASP A 215 -4.15 -16.05 -3.91
C ASP A 215 -3.19 -15.00 -4.50
N GLU A 216 -2.74 -15.17 -5.76
CA GLU A 216 -1.88 -14.19 -6.44
C GLU A 216 -2.65 -12.91 -6.84
N SER A 217 -3.94 -13.02 -7.12
CA SER A 217 -4.82 -11.92 -7.52
C SER A 217 -5.29 -11.04 -6.37
N ARG A 218 -4.72 -11.18 -5.16
CA ARG A 218 -5.23 -10.49 -3.97
C ARG A 218 -4.14 -9.79 -3.13
N LYS A 219 -2.98 -9.50 -3.72
CA LYS A 219 -1.88 -8.83 -3.02
C LYS A 219 -2.04 -7.32 -3.05
N ASN A 220 -2.18 -6.72 -1.88
CA ASN A 220 -2.34 -5.28 -1.71
C ASN A 220 -1.07 -4.66 -1.11
N ALA A 221 -0.86 -3.38 -1.39
CA ALA A 221 0.24 -2.63 -0.82
C ALA A 221 -0.18 -1.23 -0.40
N VAL A 222 0.48 -0.71 0.62
CA VAL A 222 0.48 0.71 0.96
C VAL A 222 1.90 1.22 0.81
N ALA A 223 2.07 2.22 -0.05
CA ALA A 223 3.35 2.88 -0.28
C ALA A 223 3.45 4.18 0.51
N PHE A 224 4.59 4.38 1.15
CA PHE A 224 4.92 5.58 1.89
C PHE A 224 6.08 6.29 1.23
N GLU A 225 5.89 7.55 0.91
CA GLU A 225 6.98 8.43 0.46
C GLU A 225 7.84 8.84 1.65
N VAL A 226 9.15 8.81 1.44
CA VAL A 226 10.18 9.19 2.41
C VAL A 226 11.14 10.21 1.77
N PRO A 227 11.69 11.15 2.56
CA PRO A 227 12.66 12.12 2.04
C PRO A 227 14.02 11.47 1.72
N ASP A 228 14.44 10.45 2.46
CA ASP A 228 15.65 9.65 2.23
C ASP A 228 15.39 8.18 2.49
N ILE A 229 15.38 7.38 1.40
CA ILE A 229 15.08 5.96 1.49
C ILE A 229 16.19 5.16 2.17
N PHE A 230 17.46 5.59 2.03
CA PHE A 230 18.57 4.91 2.67
C PHE A 230 18.48 5.04 4.20
N GLU A 231 18.25 6.25 4.67
CA GLU A 231 18.05 6.51 6.09
C GLU A 231 16.81 5.78 6.60
N ALA A 232 15.70 5.81 5.87
CA ALA A 232 14.46 5.12 6.24
C ALA A 232 14.67 3.61 6.38
N CYS A 233 15.33 2.96 5.41
CA CYS A 233 15.62 1.53 5.46
C CYS A 233 16.55 1.16 6.62
N GLU A 234 17.58 1.95 6.89
CA GLU A 234 18.49 1.73 8.02
C GLU A 234 17.78 1.86 9.37
N ARG A 235 16.84 2.80 9.49
CA ARG A 235 16.01 2.95 10.69
C ARG A 235 15.04 1.78 10.88
N VAL A 236 14.46 1.26 9.79
CA VAL A 236 13.63 0.05 9.84
C VAL A 236 14.45 -1.13 10.40
N TRP A 237 15.67 -1.32 9.93
CA TRP A 237 16.56 -2.37 10.46
C TRP A 237 16.95 -2.15 11.90
N ALA A 238 17.28 -0.91 12.28
CA ALA A 238 17.64 -0.58 13.65
C ALA A 238 16.51 -0.88 14.65
N ARG A 239 15.24 -0.83 14.19
CA ARG A 239 14.06 -1.20 14.98
C ARG A 239 13.72 -2.70 14.91
N GLY A 240 14.57 -3.51 14.30
CA GLY A 240 14.37 -4.96 14.15
C GLY A 240 13.39 -5.35 13.06
N GLY A 241 13.06 -4.43 12.15
CA GLY A 241 12.23 -4.72 10.98
C GLY A 241 13.00 -5.44 9.89
N GLU A 242 12.26 -6.05 8.98
CA GLU A 242 12.79 -6.75 7.82
C GLU A 242 12.39 -6.04 6.54
N LEU A 243 13.34 -5.96 5.60
CA LEU A 243 13.12 -5.52 4.22
C LEU A 243 13.31 -6.69 3.26
N LEU A 244 12.59 -6.66 2.15
CA LEU A 244 12.63 -7.67 1.12
C LEU A 244 14.04 -7.72 0.49
N ARG A 245 14.67 -8.88 0.51
CA ARG A 245 15.97 -9.07 -0.11
C ARG A 245 15.82 -9.24 -1.60
N ILE A 246 16.59 -8.47 -2.35
CA ILE A 246 16.66 -8.54 -3.81
C ILE A 246 17.93 -9.29 -4.20
N GLY A 247 17.83 -10.13 -5.23
CA GLY A 247 18.97 -10.94 -5.68
C GLY A 247 20.14 -10.09 -6.20
N HIS A 248 21.37 -10.51 -5.91
CA HIS A 248 22.62 -9.84 -6.31
C HIS A 248 22.69 -9.50 -7.81
N ASN A 249 22.17 -10.36 -8.67
CA ASN A 249 22.17 -10.17 -10.12
C ASN A 249 21.43 -8.88 -10.56
N TYR A 250 20.46 -8.40 -9.78
CA TYR A 250 19.79 -7.12 -10.05
C TYR A 250 20.79 -5.96 -9.96
N TYR A 251 21.65 -5.94 -8.95
CA TYR A 251 22.62 -4.85 -8.72
C TYR A 251 23.79 -4.93 -9.70
N VAL A 252 24.17 -6.12 -10.15
CA VAL A 252 25.13 -6.30 -11.25
C VAL A 252 24.57 -5.70 -12.55
N ASP A 253 23.30 -5.93 -12.86
CA ASP A 253 22.63 -5.31 -14.02
C ASP A 253 22.50 -3.80 -13.82
N LEU A 254 22.09 -3.35 -12.63
CA LEU A 254 21.92 -1.93 -12.30
C LEU A 254 23.23 -1.14 -12.51
N ALA A 255 24.38 -1.69 -12.16
CA ALA A 255 25.69 -1.09 -12.37
C ALA A 255 26.01 -0.81 -13.86
N THR A 256 25.34 -1.51 -14.79
CA THR A 256 25.56 -1.31 -16.24
C THR A 256 24.66 -0.24 -16.85
N ARG A 257 23.53 0.07 -16.21
CA ARG A 257 22.48 0.94 -16.76
C ARG A 257 22.25 2.23 -15.97
N ALA A 258 22.85 2.38 -14.80
CA ALA A 258 22.75 3.57 -13.96
C ALA A 258 24.11 3.98 -13.42
N ASP A 259 24.33 5.27 -13.28
CA ASP A 259 25.60 5.83 -12.81
C ASP A 259 25.59 5.95 -11.28
N PHE A 260 25.83 4.80 -10.62
CA PHE A 260 26.05 4.72 -9.18
C PHE A 260 27.48 4.30 -8.90
N ASP A 261 28.11 4.86 -7.88
CA ASP A 261 29.38 4.35 -7.38
C ASP A 261 29.22 2.98 -6.67
N ALA A 262 30.32 2.30 -6.48
CA ALA A 262 30.33 0.95 -5.89
C ALA A 262 29.80 0.95 -4.46
N GLU A 263 30.07 1.96 -3.66
CA GLU A 263 29.60 2.08 -2.27
C GLU A 263 28.07 2.22 -2.22
N THR A 264 27.52 3.06 -3.09
CA THR A 264 26.05 3.25 -3.21
C THR A 264 25.38 1.94 -3.65
N LEU A 265 25.93 1.23 -4.64
CA LEU A 265 25.38 -0.06 -5.09
C LEU A 265 25.41 -1.12 -3.98
N GLU A 266 26.52 -1.25 -3.23
CA GLU A 266 26.60 -2.16 -2.09
C GLU A 266 25.56 -1.81 -1.00
N ARG A 267 25.36 -0.50 -0.74
CA ARG A 267 24.37 -0.04 0.21
C ARG A 267 22.95 -0.36 -0.26
N MET A 268 22.65 -0.14 -1.56
CA MET A 268 21.37 -0.50 -2.16
C MET A 268 21.08 -2.00 -2.05
N GLU A 269 22.07 -2.85 -2.38
CA GLU A 269 21.96 -4.30 -2.28
C GLU A 269 21.69 -4.74 -0.84
N ARG A 270 22.47 -4.23 0.10
CA ARG A 270 22.31 -4.54 1.51
C ARG A 270 20.90 -4.21 2.02
N LEU A 271 20.34 -3.09 1.57
CA LEU A 271 19.03 -2.58 2.00
C LEU A 271 17.85 -3.08 1.15
N GLY A 272 18.12 -3.77 0.04
CA GLY A 272 17.07 -4.24 -0.87
C GLY A 272 16.43 -3.13 -1.70
N ILE A 273 17.13 -2.01 -1.93
CA ILE A 273 16.62 -0.85 -2.66
C ILE A 273 16.64 -1.10 -4.15
N LEU A 274 15.51 -0.96 -4.80
CA LEU A 274 15.33 -0.99 -6.25
C LEU A 274 15.33 0.43 -6.83
N TYR A 275 15.69 0.57 -8.09
CA TYR A 275 15.80 1.83 -8.82
C TYR A 275 15.04 1.78 -10.13
N ASP A 276 14.32 2.86 -10.44
CA ASP A 276 13.72 3.11 -11.74
C ASP A 276 13.97 4.56 -12.18
N GLN A 277 14.02 4.79 -13.49
CA GLN A 277 14.25 6.11 -14.07
C GLN A 277 13.42 6.31 -15.33
N ILE A 278 12.73 7.45 -15.39
CA ILE A 278 11.99 7.90 -16.57
C ILE A 278 12.39 9.34 -16.87
N GLY A 279 13.09 9.54 -17.96
CA GLY A 279 13.67 10.87 -18.28
C GLY A 279 14.69 11.30 -17.23
N SER A 280 14.49 12.45 -16.60
CA SER A 280 15.28 12.91 -15.46
C SER A 280 14.78 12.39 -14.13
N GLY A 281 13.51 12.00 -14.05
CA GLY A 281 12.88 11.56 -12.82
C GLY A 281 13.38 10.17 -12.39
N LYS A 282 13.64 10.01 -11.09
CA LYS A 282 14.17 8.78 -10.48
C LYS A 282 13.26 8.33 -9.35
N LEU A 283 13.16 7.02 -9.18
CA LEU A 283 12.44 6.39 -8.08
C LEU A 283 13.33 5.36 -7.41
N LEU A 284 13.42 5.43 -6.10
CA LEU A 284 13.99 4.40 -5.26
C LEU A 284 12.85 3.74 -4.48
N GLN A 285 12.87 2.41 -4.36
CA GLN A 285 11.83 1.63 -3.70
C GLN A 285 12.43 0.54 -2.82
N ALA A 286 11.86 0.33 -1.65
CA ALA A 286 12.16 -0.81 -0.79
C ALA A 286 10.83 -1.38 -0.26
N PHE A 287 10.77 -2.68 -0.01
CA PHE A 287 9.54 -3.37 0.33
C PHE A 287 9.70 -4.18 1.61
N THR A 288 8.63 -4.35 2.37
CA THR A 288 8.61 -5.32 3.46
C THR A 288 8.33 -6.72 2.93
N PRO A 289 8.67 -7.79 3.66
CA PRO A 289 8.09 -9.10 3.44
C PRO A 289 6.56 -9.06 3.49
N MET A 290 5.89 -10.10 2.97
CA MET A 290 4.44 -10.21 3.05
C MET A 290 3.97 -10.36 4.49
N ILE A 291 2.94 -9.63 4.86
CA ILE A 291 2.17 -9.80 6.08
C ILE A 291 0.99 -10.73 5.76
N GLY A 292 1.03 -11.93 6.27
CA GLY A 292 0.18 -13.00 5.74
C GLY A 292 0.54 -13.26 4.27
N ASN A 293 -0.48 -13.49 3.43
CA ASN A 293 -0.28 -13.75 2.00
C ASN A 293 -0.67 -12.57 1.10
N ARG A 294 -1.09 -11.42 1.68
CA ARG A 294 -1.85 -10.43 0.91
C ARG A 294 -1.45 -8.99 1.07
N LEU A 295 -0.70 -8.64 2.10
CA LEU A 295 -0.36 -7.25 2.39
C LEU A 295 1.15 -7.08 2.49
N PHE A 296 1.68 -6.00 1.94
CA PHE A 296 3.04 -5.54 2.19
C PHE A 296 3.07 -4.02 2.19
N PHE A 297 4.14 -3.46 2.75
CA PHE A 297 4.41 -2.04 2.69
C PHE A 297 5.57 -1.74 1.75
N GLU A 298 5.52 -0.56 1.19
CA GLU A 298 6.55 0.00 0.33
C GLU A 298 7.05 1.30 0.94
N LEU A 299 8.36 1.51 0.93
CA LEU A 299 8.99 2.80 1.09
C LEU A 299 9.43 3.28 -0.29
N CYS A 300 9.13 4.51 -0.64
CA CYS A 300 9.55 5.08 -1.91
C CYS A 300 10.09 6.51 -1.75
N GLN A 301 11.09 6.83 -2.55
CA GLN A 301 11.62 8.19 -2.68
C GLN A 301 11.56 8.62 -4.13
N ARG A 302 10.81 9.70 -4.38
CA ARG A 302 10.68 10.34 -5.70
C ARG A 302 11.66 11.47 -5.84
N ILE A 303 12.43 11.49 -6.92
CA ILE A 303 13.47 12.46 -7.20
C ILE A 303 13.23 13.06 -8.57
N ASP A 304 13.49 14.36 -8.73
CA ASP A 304 13.44 15.11 -10.00
C ASP A 304 12.13 14.93 -10.77
N GLY A 305 10.99 14.89 -10.03
CA GLY A 305 9.65 14.84 -10.62
C GLY A 305 9.26 13.49 -11.23
N TYR A 306 9.81 12.40 -10.73
CA TYR A 306 9.36 11.05 -11.14
C TYR A 306 7.85 10.87 -10.90
N ASP A 307 7.09 10.58 -11.96
CA ASP A 307 5.62 10.53 -11.93
C ASP A 307 5.03 9.16 -12.35
N SER A 308 5.80 8.08 -12.20
CA SER A 308 5.32 6.72 -12.43
C SER A 308 5.40 5.88 -11.14
N TYR A 309 5.30 4.58 -11.22
CA TYR A 309 5.09 3.68 -10.07
C TYR A 309 6.13 2.54 -10.01
N GLY A 310 7.31 2.73 -10.60
CA GLY A 310 8.39 1.74 -10.56
C GLY A 310 8.01 0.39 -11.18
N THR A 311 7.21 0.40 -12.23
CA THR A 311 6.69 -0.82 -12.86
C THR A 311 7.81 -1.73 -13.37
N ALA A 312 8.94 -1.14 -13.79
CA ALA A 312 10.13 -1.89 -14.19
C ALA A 312 10.70 -2.77 -13.07
N ASN A 313 10.49 -2.40 -11.81
CA ASN A 313 10.94 -3.15 -10.64
C ASN A 313 9.96 -4.27 -10.22
N ALA A 314 8.73 -4.25 -10.71
CA ALA A 314 7.69 -5.18 -10.30
C ALA A 314 8.06 -6.67 -10.50
N PRO A 315 8.69 -7.10 -11.61
CA PRO A 315 9.12 -8.49 -11.78
C PRO A 315 10.08 -8.96 -10.68
N MET A 316 11.04 -8.10 -10.30
CA MET A 316 12.01 -8.41 -9.25
C MET A 316 11.36 -8.51 -7.89
N ARG A 317 10.47 -7.54 -7.56
CA ARG A 317 9.70 -7.57 -6.32
C ARG A 317 8.82 -8.84 -6.23
N ILE A 318 8.09 -9.17 -7.30
CA ILE A 318 7.20 -10.35 -7.33
C ILE A 318 8.01 -11.63 -7.11
N SER A 319 9.14 -11.76 -7.81
CA SER A 319 10.04 -12.92 -7.64
C SER A 319 10.59 -13.02 -6.21
N ALA A 320 11.03 -11.90 -5.64
CA ALA A 320 11.58 -11.86 -4.30
C ALA A 320 10.53 -12.21 -3.23
N HIS A 321 9.30 -11.70 -3.33
CA HIS A 321 8.21 -12.06 -2.42
C HIS A 321 7.89 -13.56 -2.44
N ARG A 322 7.91 -14.21 -3.61
CA ARG A 322 7.71 -15.67 -3.70
C ARG A 322 8.84 -16.46 -3.05
N GLY A 323 10.08 -16.02 -3.19
CA GLY A 323 11.24 -16.70 -2.57
C GLY A 323 11.21 -16.71 -1.04
N VAL A 324 10.46 -15.81 -0.41
CA VAL A 324 10.32 -15.70 1.06
C VAL A 324 9.09 -16.47 1.58
N THR A 325 8.13 -16.84 0.71
CA THR A 325 6.91 -17.53 1.15
C THR A 325 7.24 -18.91 1.73
N PRO A 326 6.89 -19.21 3.00
CA PRO A 326 7.14 -20.51 3.61
C PRO A 326 6.37 -21.60 2.85
N GLY A 327 7.09 -22.60 2.34
CA GLY A 327 6.52 -23.75 1.63
C GLY A 327 6.88 -23.87 0.16
N LEU A 328 7.38 -22.82 -0.50
CA LEU A 328 7.86 -22.82 -1.88
C LEU A 328 9.39 -22.86 -1.97
N ARG A 329 10.06 -23.52 -1.02
CA ARG A 329 11.48 -23.87 -1.23
C ARG A 329 11.53 -24.84 -2.41
N THR A 330 11.94 -24.34 -3.57
CA THR A 330 12.46 -25.22 -4.62
C THR A 330 13.45 -26.19 -3.97
N LYS A 331 13.20 -27.49 -4.12
CA LYS A 331 14.19 -28.52 -3.76
C LYS A 331 15.49 -28.08 -4.43
N ALA A 332 16.51 -27.82 -3.63
CA ALA A 332 17.86 -27.73 -4.14
C ALA A 332 18.07 -28.99 -4.97
N VAL A 333 18.42 -28.82 -6.23
CA VAL A 333 18.92 -29.91 -7.03
C VAL A 333 20.22 -30.28 -6.33
N ASP A 334 20.21 -31.37 -5.59
CA ASP A 334 21.42 -32.00 -5.10
C ASP A 334 22.25 -32.39 -6.35
N GLU A 335 23.31 -31.64 -6.60
CA GLU A 335 24.34 -32.09 -7.54
C GLU A 335 25.05 -33.27 -6.91
N ASP A 336 24.81 -34.47 -7.49
CA ASP A 336 25.70 -35.64 -7.38
C ASP A 336 26.94 -35.45 -8.26
#